data_0da49b2888b59d4664da485b3c917558
#
_entry.id   0da49b2888b59d4664da485b3c917558
#
_cell.length_a   1.000
_cell.length_b   1.000
_cell.length_c   1.000
_cell.angle_alpha   90.00
_cell.angle_beta   90.00
_cell.angle_gamma   90.00
#
_symmetry.space_group_name_H-M   'P 1'
#
loop_
_entity.id
_entity.type
_entity.pdbx_description
1 polymer ?
#
loop_
_entity_poly.entity_id
_entity_poly.type
_entity_poly.pdbx_seq_one_letter_code
_entity_poly.pdbx_strand_id
1 'polypeptide(L)'
;IARVTRGGSHNTPVKYLRSANRMAMLPEDKHTMTGFRVVQAEYPQTAPLSQPKDEYVVSQIKWDWDSQCVTEPVFAAPLVYVHEPDVHSGTPFFKHNHQPALTWCDNGDLLAVWFSTNEEKGREMVVLSSRLRAGSCEWEKPRMFYQIADRNLTGTALLNDRQGTLYHINGVEAAGHWQNLMMTLR
;
A
#
# COMPACT_ATOMS: atom_id res chain seq x y z
N ILE A 1 10.14 12.01 2.02
CA ILE A 1 8.69 11.97 1.73
C ILE A 1 8.54 11.89 0.21
N ALA A 2 7.86 10.86 -0.28
CA ALA A 2 7.60 10.69 -1.71
C ALA A 2 6.74 11.83 -2.29
N ARG A 3 6.92 12.11 -3.56
CA ARG A 3 6.14 13.09 -4.32
C ARG A 3 5.18 12.38 -5.26
N VAL A 4 4.02 12.99 -5.47
CA VAL A 4 3.03 12.44 -6.38
C VAL A 4 3.47 12.67 -7.82
N THR A 5 3.46 11.59 -8.61
CA THR A 5 3.59 11.63 -10.07
C THR A 5 2.28 11.19 -10.73
N ARG A 6 2.09 11.60 -11.98
CA ARG A 6 0.86 11.30 -12.75
C ARG A 6 1.15 11.22 -14.23
N GLY A 7 0.25 10.61 -14.98
CA GLY A 7 0.32 10.54 -16.43
C GLY A 7 0.90 9.24 -16.98
N GLY A 8 1.78 8.59 -16.22
CA GLY A 8 2.50 7.40 -16.70
C GLY A 8 3.62 7.69 -17.69
N SER A 9 4.27 6.65 -18.18
CA SER A 9 5.39 6.68 -19.12
C SER A 9 5.25 5.60 -20.18
N HIS A 10 6.20 5.53 -21.11
CA HIS A 10 6.22 4.49 -22.16
C HIS A 10 6.35 3.05 -21.61
N ASN A 11 6.83 2.88 -20.37
CA ASN A 11 6.92 1.60 -19.68
C ASN A 11 5.71 1.30 -18.76
N THR A 12 4.79 2.26 -18.64
CA THR A 12 3.61 2.08 -17.79
C THR A 12 2.59 1.20 -18.53
N PRO A 13 2.12 0.09 -17.94
CA PRO A 13 1.05 -0.70 -18.53
C PRO A 13 -0.18 0.16 -18.85
N VAL A 14 -0.79 -0.07 -20.00
CA VAL A 14 -1.88 0.76 -20.56
C VAL A 14 -3.02 1.02 -19.56
N LYS A 15 -3.35 0.03 -18.74
CA LYS A 15 -4.40 0.16 -17.72
C LYS A 15 -4.15 1.27 -16.68
N TYR A 16 -2.90 1.70 -16.53
CA TYR A 16 -2.49 2.78 -15.61
C TYR A 16 -2.27 4.14 -16.31
N LEU A 17 -2.37 4.19 -17.63
CA LEU A 17 -2.28 5.43 -18.40
C LEU A 17 -3.57 6.26 -18.33
N ARG A 18 -4.12 6.43 -17.13
CA ARG A 18 -5.33 7.20 -16.88
C ARG A 18 -4.99 8.56 -16.27
N SER A 19 -5.73 9.59 -16.63
CA SER A 19 -5.55 10.94 -16.06
C SER A 19 -5.70 10.98 -14.53
N ALA A 20 -6.53 10.09 -13.99
CA ALA A 20 -6.75 9.95 -12.55
C ALA A 20 -5.65 9.15 -11.83
N ASN A 21 -4.77 8.45 -12.56
CA ASN A 21 -3.73 7.65 -11.94
C ASN A 21 -2.75 8.54 -11.16
N ARG A 22 -2.39 8.10 -9.97
CA ARG A 22 -1.40 8.75 -9.10
C ARG A 22 -0.43 7.70 -8.63
N MET A 23 0.85 8.04 -8.72
CA MET A 23 1.96 7.20 -8.29
C MET A 23 2.86 8.04 -7.40
N ALA A 24 3.75 7.39 -6.66
CA ALA A 24 4.69 8.06 -5.77
C ALA A 24 6.12 7.93 -6.31
N MET A 25 6.95 8.94 -6.07
CA MET A 25 8.35 8.96 -6.47
C MET A 25 9.18 9.70 -5.43
N LEU A 26 10.41 9.27 -5.21
CA LEU A 26 11.31 9.99 -4.32
C LEU A 26 11.78 11.29 -4.97
N PRO A 27 11.91 12.40 -4.21
CA PRO A 27 12.32 13.70 -4.75
C PRO A 27 13.70 13.69 -5.40
N GLU A 28 14.59 12.85 -4.88
CA GLU A 28 15.97 12.66 -5.34
C GLU A 28 16.10 11.77 -6.57
N ASP A 29 15.04 11.08 -6.97
CA ASP A 29 15.04 10.20 -8.13
C ASP A 29 15.24 10.98 -9.41
N LYS A 30 16.27 10.60 -10.15
CA LYS A 30 16.54 11.11 -11.49
C LYS A 30 16.24 10.00 -12.49
N HIS A 31 15.12 10.11 -13.17
CA HIS A 31 14.64 9.06 -14.04
C HIS A 31 14.32 9.60 -15.43
N THR A 32 14.74 8.88 -16.46
CA THR A 32 14.53 9.28 -17.88
C THR A 32 13.05 9.34 -18.28
N MET A 33 12.18 8.67 -17.50
CA MET A 33 10.73 8.65 -17.75
C MET A 33 9.94 9.69 -16.95
N THR A 34 10.62 10.48 -16.13
CA THR A 34 9.99 11.51 -15.32
C THR A 34 10.35 12.89 -15.87
N GLY A 35 9.33 13.61 -16.26
CA GLY A 35 9.43 15.00 -16.65
C GLY A 35 8.59 15.90 -15.76
N PHE A 36 8.43 17.12 -16.17
CA PHE A 36 7.53 18.06 -15.50
C PHE A 36 6.76 18.87 -16.53
N ARG A 37 5.64 19.40 -16.09
CA ARG A 37 4.85 20.35 -16.87
C ARG A 37 4.60 21.58 -16.01
N VAL A 38 5.00 22.75 -16.51
CA VAL A 38 4.66 24.03 -15.90
C VAL A 38 3.27 24.43 -16.37
N VAL A 39 2.41 24.80 -15.44
CA VAL A 39 1.08 25.32 -15.72
C VAL A 39 0.95 26.65 -15.00
N GLN A 40 0.60 27.70 -15.74
CA GLN A 40 0.16 28.96 -15.18
C GLN A 40 -1.36 29.04 -15.35
N ALA A 41 -2.09 28.99 -14.25
CA ALA A 41 -3.54 29.05 -14.24
C ALA A 41 -4.00 29.65 -12.91
N GLU A 42 -5.24 30.14 -12.88
CA GLU A 42 -5.91 30.43 -11.63
C GLU A 42 -6.07 29.16 -10.81
N TYR A 43 -6.09 29.30 -9.49
CA TYR A 43 -6.35 28.16 -8.60
C TYR A 43 -7.70 27.52 -8.96
N PRO A 44 -7.74 26.22 -9.27
CA PRO A 44 -8.99 25.58 -9.60
C PRO A 44 -9.95 25.62 -8.39
N GLN A 45 -11.16 26.04 -8.63
CA GLN A 45 -12.23 25.86 -7.66
C GLN A 45 -12.64 24.38 -7.69
N THR A 46 -12.30 23.66 -6.64
CA THR A 46 -12.64 22.24 -6.51
C THR A 46 -13.71 22.05 -5.45
N ALA A 47 -14.68 21.21 -5.72
CA ALA A 47 -15.59 20.73 -4.69
C ALA A 47 -14.83 19.84 -3.69
N PRO A 48 -15.18 19.84 -2.40
CA PRO A 48 -14.65 18.88 -1.45
C PRO A 48 -14.87 17.45 -1.96
N LEU A 49 -13.90 16.59 -1.75
CA LEU A 49 -14.07 15.16 -2.04
C LEU A 49 -15.21 14.61 -1.19
N SER A 50 -15.97 13.68 -1.77
CA SER A 50 -16.97 12.94 -0.99
C SER A 50 -16.28 12.30 0.21
N GLN A 51 -16.96 12.29 1.35
CA GLN A 51 -16.46 11.60 2.53
C GLN A 51 -16.16 10.13 2.18
N PRO A 52 -15.09 9.53 2.75
CA PRO A 52 -14.85 8.11 2.60
C PRO A 52 -16.10 7.33 3.01
N LYS A 53 -16.37 6.23 2.33
CA LYS A 53 -17.42 5.30 2.78
C LYS A 53 -17.03 4.76 4.16
N ASP A 54 -18.01 4.50 5.01
CA ASP A 54 -17.77 4.01 6.38
C ASP A 54 -16.90 2.75 6.42
N GLU A 55 -17.00 1.91 5.40
CA GLU A 55 -16.13 0.73 5.22
C GLU A 55 -14.63 1.06 5.12
N TYR A 56 -14.27 2.32 4.85
CA TYR A 56 -12.89 2.79 4.74
C TYR A 56 -12.39 3.49 6.01
N VAL A 57 -13.29 3.79 6.91
CA VAL A 57 -12.94 4.44 8.17
C VAL A 57 -12.32 3.41 9.11
N VAL A 58 -11.12 3.71 9.60
CA VAL A 58 -10.41 2.88 10.58
C VAL A 58 -10.67 3.44 11.97
N SER A 59 -11.14 2.59 12.89
CA SER A 59 -11.34 3.01 14.29
C SER A 59 -10.02 3.48 14.89
N GLN A 60 -10.06 4.59 15.61
CA GLN A 60 -8.93 5.11 16.38
C GLN A 60 -9.00 4.74 17.87
N ILE A 61 -10.02 3.98 18.29
CA ILE A 61 -10.16 3.51 19.65
C ILE A 61 -9.14 2.40 19.89
N LYS A 62 -8.34 2.53 20.94
CA LYS A 62 -7.38 1.50 21.32
C LYS A 62 -8.13 0.25 21.81
N TRP A 63 -7.63 -0.90 21.37
CA TRP A 63 -8.11 -2.20 21.82
C TRP A 63 -7.53 -2.53 23.20
N ASP A 64 -8.35 -3.09 24.07
CA ASP A 64 -7.88 -3.58 25.38
C ASP A 64 -7.30 -4.99 25.21
N TRP A 65 -5.99 -5.04 25.00
CA TRP A 65 -5.25 -6.28 24.83
C TRP A 65 -5.16 -7.11 26.10
N ASP A 66 -5.18 -6.48 27.27
CA ASP A 66 -5.03 -7.17 28.56
C ASP A 66 -6.28 -7.99 28.87
N SER A 67 -7.46 -7.49 28.51
CA SER A 67 -8.71 -8.23 28.68
C SER A 67 -8.87 -9.41 27.72
N GLN A 68 -8.07 -9.47 26.67
CA GLN A 68 -8.12 -10.50 25.62
C GLN A 68 -6.99 -11.55 25.76
N CYS A 69 -6.24 -11.50 26.85
CA CYS A 69 -5.15 -12.44 27.08
C CYS A 69 -5.68 -13.86 27.24
N VAL A 70 -5.42 -14.70 26.24
CA VAL A 70 -5.64 -16.15 26.31
C VAL A 70 -4.36 -16.83 26.74
N THR A 71 -4.45 -17.69 27.75
CA THR A 71 -3.29 -18.42 28.30
C THR A 71 -2.92 -19.66 27.49
N GLU A 72 -3.87 -20.14 26.69
CA GLU A 72 -3.69 -21.33 25.85
C GLU A 72 -3.73 -20.97 24.35
N PRO A 73 -2.93 -21.62 23.51
CA PRO A 73 -2.98 -21.42 22.06
C PRO A 73 -4.36 -21.77 21.51
N VAL A 74 -4.90 -20.86 20.69
CA VAL A 74 -6.18 -21.07 20.00
C VAL A 74 -5.91 -21.23 18.51
N PHE A 75 -6.35 -22.34 17.93
CA PHE A 75 -6.26 -22.60 16.49
C PHE A 75 -7.66 -22.59 15.89
N ALA A 76 -7.92 -21.62 15.03
CA ALA A 76 -9.15 -21.54 14.24
C ALA A 76 -8.94 -22.11 12.84
N ALA A 77 -10.02 -22.27 12.09
CA ALA A 77 -9.94 -22.59 10.67
C ALA A 77 -9.21 -21.46 9.91
N PRO A 78 -8.38 -21.80 8.90
CA PRO A 78 -7.72 -20.79 8.10
C PRO A 78 -8.69 -19.84 7.41
N LEU A 79 -8.38 -18.54 7.43
CA LEU A 79 -9.13 -17.52 6.72
C LEU A 79 -8.35 -17.11 5.46
N VAL A 80 -9.07 -17.00 4.34
CA VAL A 80 -8.49 -16.45 3.11
C VAL A 80 -8.27 -14.94 3.31
N TYR A 81 -7.02 -14.47 3.21
CA TYR A 81 -6.69 -13.05 3.37
C TYR A 81 -6.46 -12.31 2.06
N VAL A 82 -6.21 -13.02 0.97
CA VAL A 82 -6.05 -12.42 -0.35
C VAL A 82 -7.31 -12.68 -1.17
N HIS A 83 -8.11 -11.64 -1.34
CA HIS A 83 -9.27 -11.65 -2.23
C HIS A 83 -8.94 -10.84 -3.49
N GLU A 84 -9.42 -11.25 -4.64
CA GLU A 84 -9.28 -10.43 -5.83
C GLU A 84 -10.12 -9.16 -5.68
N PRO A 85 -9.55 -7.97 -5.92
CA PRO A 85 -10.32 -6.73 -5.89
C PRO A 85 -11.31 -6.68 -7.06
N ASP A 86 -12.36 -5.90 -6.91
CA ASP A 86 -13.30 -5.68 -8.01
C ASP A 86 -12.59 -5.06 -9.22
N VAL A 87 -12.95 -5.52 -10.41
CA VAL A 87 -12.33 -5.05 -11.68
C VAL A 87 -12.37 -3.54 -11.83
N HIS A 88 -13.39 -2.89 -11.27
CA HIS A 88 -13.57 -1.45 -11.34
C HIS A 88 -13.04 -0.67 -10.14
N SER A 89 -12.45 -1.35 -9.16
CA SER A 89 -11.87 -0.69 -7.96
C SER A 89 -10.68 0.21 -8.28
N GLY A 90 -10.01 -0.07 -9.41
CA GLY A 90 -8.76 0.60 -9.76
C GLY A 90 -7.55 0.12 -8.96
N THR A 91 -7.72 -0.86 -8.08
CA THR A 91 -6.61 -1.48 -7.33
C THR A 91 -5.75 -2.29 -8.30
N PRO A 92 -4.45 -2.01 -8.41
CA PRO A 92 -3.54 -2.81 -9.23
C PRO A 92 -3.34 -4.16 -8.54
N PHE A 93 -3.80 -5.23 -9.17
CA PHE A 93 -3.66 -6.59 -8.68
C PHE A 93 -3.07 -7.45 -9.79
N PHE A 94 -1.94 -8.06 -9.52
CA PHE A 94 -1.19 -8.83 -10.50
C PHE A 94 -1.20 -10.31 -10.15
N LYS A 95 -0.71 -11.15 -11.04
CA LYS A 95 -0.73 -12.61 -10.90
C LYS A 95 0.28 -13.16 -9.87
N HIS A 96 1.33 -12.41 -9.56
CA HIS A 96 2.39 -12.81 -8.64
C HIS A 96 2.28 -12.02 -7.33
N ASN A 97 1.87 -12.70 -6.27
CA ASN A 97 1.66 -12.11 -4.94
C ASN A 97 2.52 -12.86 -3.94
N HIS A 98 3.39 -12.16 -3.19
CA HIS A 98 4.31 -12.80 -2.26
C HIS A 98 4.80 -11.87 -1.14
N GLN A 99 5.63 -12.42 -0.22
CA GLN A 99 6.24 -11.73 0.92
C GLN A 99 5.21 -10.98 1.79
N PRO A 100 4.25 -11.67 2.40
CA PRO A 100 3.33 -11.03 3.31
C PRO A 100 4.02 -10.61 4.61
N ALA A 101 3.62 -9.46 5.13
CA ALA A 101 3.92 -9.03 6.49
C ALA A 101 2.61 -8.72 7.21
N LEU A 102 2.56 -9.06 8.50
CA LEU A 102 1.37 -8.86 9.32
C LEU A 102 1.75 -8.15 10.62
N THR A 103 0.85 -7.31 11.10
CA THR A 103 0.96 -6.73 12.43
C THR A 103 -0.42 -6.39 13.00
N TRP A 104 -0.54 -6.50 14.32
CA TRP A 104 -1.69 -5.98 15.04
C TRP A 104 -1.61 -4.46 15.14
N CYS A 105 -2.72 -3.80 14.84
CA CYS A 105 -2.91 -2.37 15.07
C CYS A 105 -3.42 -2.11 16.49
N ASP A 106 -3.22 -0.90 16.99
CA ASP A 106 -3.63 -0.54 18.36
C ASP A 106 -5.15 -0.62 18.57
N ASN A 107 -5.93 -0.51 17.51
CA ASN A 107 -7.38 -0.63 17.52
C ASN A 107 -7.91 -2.08 17.47
N GLY A 108 -7.01 -3.07 17.52
CA GLY A 108 -7.37 -4.50 17.47
C GLY A 108 -7.49 -5.09 16.06
N ASP A 109 -7.34 -4.30 15.01
CA ASP A 109 -7.31 -4.81 13.64
C ASP A 109 -6.00 -5.54 13.35
N LEU A 110 -6.04 -6.58 12.52
CA LEU A 110 -4.87 -7.20 11.95
C LEU A 110 -4.66 -6.65 10.53
N LEU A 111 -3.51 -6.02 10.29
CA LEU A 111 -3.13 -5.50 8.99
C LEU A 111 -2.16 -6.45 8.29
N ALA A 112 -2.47 -6.80 7.06
CA ALA A 112 -1.59 -7.52 6.16
C ALA A 112 -1.15 -6.62 5.02
N VAL A 113 0.12 -6.72 4.63
CA VAL A 113 0.65 -6.11 3.41
C VAL A 113 1.46 -7.15 2.64
N TRP A 114 1.49 -7.05 1.31
CA TRP A 114 2.27 -7.97 0.46
C TRP A 114 2.57 -7.33 -0.88
N PHE A 115 3.53 -7.89 -1.61
CA PHE A 115 3.82 -7.48 -2.98
C PHE A 115 2.85 -8.09 -3.99
N SER A 116 2.48 -7.30 -4.97
CA SER A 116 1.77 -7.75 -6.16
C SER A 116 2.47 -7.22 -7.40
N THR A 117 2.83 -8.12 -8.32
CA THR A 117 3.63 -7.81 -9.51
C THR A 117 3.34 -8.84 -10.61
N ASN A 118 3.70 -8.56 -11.85
CA ASN A 118 3.61 -9.56 -12.93
C ASN A 118 4.69 -10.65 -12.81
N GLU A 119 5.86 -10.28 -12.34
CA GLU A 119 7.00 -11.17 -12.15
C GLU A 119 7.90 -10.63 -11.02
N GLU A 120 8.76 -11.46 -10.47
CA GLU A 120 9.50 -11.20 -9.23
C GLU A 120 10.30 -9.88 -9.22
N LYS A 121 10.76 -9.45 -10.38
CA LYS A 121 11.53 -8.19 -10.52
C LYS A 121 10.76 -7.12 -11.30
N GLY A 122 9.44 -7.20 -11.27
CA GLY A 122 8.58 -6.27 -11.98
C GLY A 122 8.72 -4.84 -11.46
N ARG A 123 8.83 -3.90 -12.37
CA ARG A 123 8.96 -2.47 -12.04
C ARG A 123 7.60 -1.80 -11.84
N GLU A 124 6.52 -2.48 -12.16
CA GLU A 124 5.13 -2.12 -11.87
C GLU A 124 4.69 -2.54 -10.46
N MET A 125 5.58 -3.17 -9.70
CA MET A 125 5.29 -3.72 -8.39
C MET A 125 4.58 -2.73 -7.48
N VAL A 126 3.61 -3.25 -6.75
CA VAL A 126 2.83 -2.51 -5.77
C VAL A 126 2.80 -3.29 -4.46
N VAL A 127 2.80 -2.58 -3.35
CA VAL A 127 2.44 -3.15 -2.05
C VAL A 127 0.93 -2.98 -1.89
N LEU A 128 0.25 -4.09 -1.71
CA LEU A 128 -1.17 -4.14 -1.38
C LEU A 128 -1.36 -4.30 0.11
N SER A 129 -2.50 -3.93 0.60
CA SER A 129 -2.92 -4.18 1.98
C SER A 129 -4.33 -4.76 2.04
N SER A 130 -4.57 -5.54 3.06
CA SER A 130 -5.89 -5.97 3.51
C SER A 130 -5.94 -5.89 5.02
N ARG A 131 -7.13 -5.76 5.56
CA ARG A 131 -7.35 -5.62 6.99
C ARG A 131 -8.42 -6.59 7.45
N LEU A 132 -8.12 -7.32 8.51
CA LEU A 132 -9.12 -8.05 9.28
C LEU A 132 -9.53 -7.16 10.45
N ARG A 133 -10.76 -6.66 10.41
CA ARG A 133 -11.27 -5.77 11.46
C ARG A 133 -11.45 -6.54 12.77
N ALA A 134 -11.23 -5.84 13.88
CA ALA A 134 -11.50 -6.40 15.20
C ALA A 134 -12.93 -6.93 15.27
N GLY A 135 -13.08 -8.22 15.64
CA GLY A 135 -14.37 -8.91 15.69
C GLY A 135 -14.94 -9.40 14.36
N SER A 136 -14.24 -9.17 13.23
CA SER A 136 -14.63 -9.71 11.92
C SER A 136 -14.04 -11.11 11.69
N CYS A 137 -14.72 -11.91 10.87
CA CYS A 137 -14.24 -13.19 10.37
C CYS A 137 -13.81 -13.11 8.89
N GLU A 138 -13.84 -11.94 8.28
CA GLU A 138 -13.49 -11.75 6.87
C GLU A 138 -12.48 -10.62 6.71
N TRP A 139 -11.48 -10.87 5.85
CA TRP A 139 -10.54 -9.86 5.41
C TRP A 139 -11.17 -8.93 4.39
N GLU A 140 -10.86 -7.65 4.47
CA GLU A 140 -11.25 -6.67 3.46
C GLU A 140 -10.65 -7.00 2.10
N LYS A 141 -11.27 -6.50 1.03
CA LYS A 141 -10.68 -6.58 -0.31
C LYS A 141 -9.38 -5.78 -0.38
N PRO A 142 -8.37 -6.25 -1.12
CA PRO A 142 -7.09 -5.59 -1.23
C PRO A 142 -7.20 -4.17 -1.77
N ARG A 143 -6.33 -3.31 -1.25
CA ARG A 143 -6.16 -1.93 -1.70
C ARG A 143 -4.69 -1.64 -1.92
N MET A 144 -4.41 -0.68 -2.78
CA MET A 144 -3.07 -0.17 -2.91
C MET A 144 -2.63 0.49 -1.60
N PHE A 145 -1.58 -0.04 -1.00
CA PHE A 145 -0.97 0.50 0.20
C PHE A 145 0.15 1.47 -0.16
N TYR A 146 1.03 1.03 -1.06
CA TYR A 146 2.21 1.80 -1.44
C TYR A 146 2.72 1.39 -2.82
N GLN A 147 3.20 2.37 -3.60
CA GLN A 147 3.87 2.13 -4.87
C GLN A 147 4.86 3.25 -5.15
N ILE A 148 6.01 2.91 -5.69
CA ILE A 148 6.91 3.85 -6.35
C ILE A 148 6.89 3.55 -7.84
N ALA A 149 6.66 4.59 -8.65
CA ALA A 149 6.60 4.45 -10.08
C ALA A 149 7.89 3.87 -10.65
N ASP A 150 7.75 2.83 -11.47
CA ASP A 150 8.86 2.24 -12.22
C ASP A 150 10.03 1.80 -11.34
N ARG A 151 9.73 1.22 -10.18
CA ARG A 151 10.71 0.66 -9.25
C ARG A 151 10.29 -0.72 -8.76
N ASN A 152 11.26 -1.58 -8.62
CA ASN A 152 11.10 -2.80 -7.84
C ASN A 152 11.14 -2.46 -6.36
N LEU A 153 10.34 -3.17 -5.58
CA LEU A 153 10.24 -3.05 -4.13
C LEU A 153 10.58 -4.39 -3.51
N THR A 154 11.25 -4.40 -2.36
CA THR A 154 11.65 -5.63 -1.69
C THR A 154 11.55 -5.54 -0.17
N GLY A 155 11.45 -6.69 0.48
CA GLY A 155 11.62 -6.80 1.93
C GLY A 155 10.58 -6.04 2.73
N THR A 156 9.29 -6.20 2.41
CA THR A 156 8.22 -5.56 3.19
C THR A 156 8.19 -6.10 4.63
N ALA A 157 8.13 -5.20 5.60
CA ALA A 157 7.94 -5.52 7.01
C ALA A 157 7.05 -4.49 7.69
N LEU A 158 6.32 -4.94 8.69
CA LEU A 158 5.46 -4.10 9.52
C LEU A 158 5.91 -4.17 10.98
N LEU A 159 5.91 -3.04 11.66
CA LEU A 159 6.18 -2.94 13.10
C LEU A 159 5.21 -1.94 13.73
N ASN A 160 4.45 -2.38 14.71
CA ASN A 160 3.70 -1.50 15.59
C ASN A 160 4.51 -1.30 16.88
N ASP A 161 4.87 -0.06 17.21
CA ASP A 161 5.66 0.28 18.40
C ASP A 161 4.81 0.27 19.69
N ARG A 162 3.52 0.02 19.59
CA ARG A 162 2.55 0.07 20.70
C ARG A 162 2.46 1.44 21.40
N GLN A 163 3.05 2.46 20.79
CA GLN A 163 3.01 3.86 21.26
C GLN A 163 2.21 4.76 20.31
N GLY A 164 1.48 4.15 19.38
CA GLY A 164 0.64 4.84 18.40
C GLY A 164 1.31 5.05 17.04
N THR A 165 2.45 4.39 16.79
CA THR A 165 3.11 4.47 15.48
C THR A 165 3.22 3.09 14.83
N LEU A 166 2.76 3.02 13.61
CA LEU A 166 2.92 1.87 12.72
C LEU A 166 4.01 2.19 11.69
N TYR A 167 5.04 1.37 11.63
CA TYR A 167 6.13 1.48 10.67
C TYR A 167 5.95 0.45 9.57
N HIS A 168 6.07 0.89 8.31
CA HIS A 168 6.28 0.02 7.17
C HIS A 168 7.71 0.21 6.67
N ILE A 169 8.47 -0.87 6.66
CA ILE A 169 9.86 -0.89 6.22
C ILE A 169 9.92 -1.63 4.90
N ASN A 170 10.48 -1.00 3.89
CA ASN A 170 10.53 -1.54 2.53
C ASN A 170 11.83 -1.15 1.84
N GLY A 171 12.41 -2.07 1.08
CA GLY A 171 13.52 -1.78 0.19
C GLY A 171 13.01 -1.23 -1.14
N VAL A 172 13.71 -0.25 -1.68
CA VAL A 172 13.41 0.34 -2.98
C VAL A 172 14.63 0.23 -3.86
N GLU A 173 14.47 -0.28 -5.09
CA GLU A 173 15.53 -0.30 -6.07
C GLU A 173 15.92 1.12 -6.46
N ALA A 174 17.20 1.46 -6.33
CA ALA A 174 17.72 2.75 -6.79
C ALA A 174 17.81 2.79 -8.32
N ALA A 175 17.63 3.96 -8.89
CA ALA A 175 17.66 4.17 -10.33
C ALA A 175 18.97 3.68 -10.96
N GLY A 176 18.87 2.70 -11.85
CA GLY A 176 20.00 2.19 -12.63
C GLY A 176 21.00 1.30 -11.88
N HIS A 177 20.75 0.98 -10.63
CA HIS A 177 21.58 0.09 -9.81
C HIS A 177 20.73 -0.95 -9.10
N TRP A 178 21.30 -2.13 -8.87
CA TRP A 178 20.68 -3.21 -8.11
C TRP A 178 20.71 -2.98 -6.58
N GLN A 179 21.09 -1.80 -6.17
CA GLN A 179 21.14 -1.43 -4.76
C GLN A 179 19.77 -0.95 -4.30
N ASN A 180 19.23 -1.65 -3.34
CA ASN A 180 18.00 -1.24 -2.69
C ASN A 180 18.30 -0.21 -1.59
N LEU A 181 17.54 0.87 -1.59
CA LEU A 181 17.50 1.79 -0.47
C LEU A 181 16.43 1.32 0.52
N MET A 182 16.78 1.33 1.79
CA MET A 182 15.80 1.11 2.85
C MET A 182 14.94 2.36 2.99
N MET A 183 13.63 2.16 3.00
CA MET A 183 12.68 3.22 3.24
C MET A 183 11.72 2.80 4.34
N THR A 184 11.47 3.69 5.27
CA THR A 184 10.50 3.51 6.34
C THR A 184 9.35 4.50 6.14
N LEU A 185 8.14 3.99 6.08
CA LEU A 185 6.91 4.77 6.12
C LEU A 185 6.36 4.76 7.54
N ARG A 186 5.90 5.90 7.98
CA ARG A 186 5.43 6.12 9.35
C ARG A 186 3.99 6.58 9.38
#